data_6ddc5a5af7cb968d19a48a67993b3755
#
_entry.id   6ddc5a5af7cb968d19a48a67993b3755
#
_cell.length_a   1.000
_cell.length_b   1.000
_cell.length_c   1.000
_cell.angle_alpha   90.00
_cell.angle_beta   90.00
_cell.angle_gamma   90.00
#
_symmetry.space_group_name_H-M   'P 1'
#
loop_
_entity.id
_entity.type
_entity.pdbx_description
1 polymer ?
#
loop_
_entity_poly.entity_id
_entity_poly.type
_entity_poly.pdbx_seq_one_letter_code
_entity_poly.pdbx_strand_id
1 'polypeptide(L)'
;MSCGQIALNRLGVKYDKYFASEIDKYAMQITKQNYPDTIHIGDVTAIKAAELPKIDLLMGGSPCQGFSFAGSQLAFDDPRSKLFFEFVRLLKELKPKYFLLENVRMKKEYLDIITEHLGVEPILINSALVSAQNRQRYYWTNIPEIAQPKDKGIVLKDILEKGFNSEKDKSYCLDANYYKGSSVENYIKKSRRQMVFESPKQVGIATDINGYDIIKRVYSENGKSPTLTTMGGGHRE
;
A
#
# COMPACT_ATOMS: atom_id res chain seq x y z
N MET A 1 4.56 10.19 7.10
CA MET A 1 3.45 10.54 6.17
C MET A 1 2.13 10.34 6.90
N SER A 2 1.25 11.33 6.90
CA SER A 2 0.09 11.41 7.81
C SER A 2 -1.14 10.63 7.35
N CYS A 3 -1.03 9.33 7.11
CA CYS A 3 -2.17 8.51 6.67
C CYS A 3 -3.35 8.55 7.65
N GLY A 4 -3.08 8.62 8.96
CA GLY A 4 -4.12 8.78 9.98
C GLY A 4 -4.88 10.09 9.84
N GLN A 5 -4.19 11.22 9.62
CA GLN A 5 -4.83 12.52 9.40
C GLN A 5 -5.67 12.52 8.12
N ILE A 6 -5.16 11.91 7.04
CA ILE A 6 -5.93 11.77 5.79
C ILE A 6 -7.23 10.99 6.06
N ALA A 7 -7.16 9.90 6.82
CA ALA A 7 -8.33 9.09 7.15
C ALA A 7 -9.35 9.89 7.98
N LEU A 8 -8.90 10.56 9.05
CA LEU A 8 -9.75 11.40 9.88
C LEU A 8 -10.43 12.51 9.08
N ASN A 9 -9.66 13.22 8.24
CA ASN A 9 -10.20 14.30 7.40
C ASN A 9 -11.24 13.80 6.40
N ARG A 10 -11.01 12.63 5.77
CA ARG A 10 -11.97 12.03 4.85
C ARG A 10 -13.25 11.57 5.53
N LEU A 11 -13.18 11.22 6.80
CA LEU A 11 -14.32 10.86 7.63
C LEU A 11 -15.02 12.09 8.25
N GLY A 12 -14.49 13.30 8.05
CA GLY A 12 -15.01 14.51 8.68
C GLY A 12 -14.80 14.57 10.20
N VAL A 13 -13.91 13.72 10.74
CA VAL A 13 -13.58 13.69 12.16
C VAL A 13 -12.68 14.88 12.49
N LYS A 14 -13.15 15.77 13.35
CA LYS A 14 -12.35 16.90 13.85
C LYS A 14 -11.49 16.46 15.02
N TYR A 15 -10.31 17.03 15.13
CA TYR A 15 -9.39 16.84 16.23
C TYR A 15 -8.68 18.18 16.54
N ASP A 16 -8.38 18.43 17.80
CA ASP A 16 -7.74 19.68 18.23
C ASP A 16 -6.23 19.63 18.00
N LYS A 17 -5.60 18.49 18.30
CA LYS A 17 -4.16 18.28 18.14
C LYS A 17 -3.87 16.92 17.54
N TYR A 18 -2.83 16.86 16.72
CA TYR A 18 -2.32 15.63 16.17
C TYR A 18 -0.83 15.51 16.46
N PHE A 19 -0.47 14.50 17.22
CA PHE A 19 0.92 14.17 17.55
C PHE A 19 1.42 13.09 16.62
N ALA A 20 2.66 13.22 16.14
CA ALA A 20 3.30 12.22 15.31
C ALA A 20 4.69 11.85 15.83
N SER A 21 4.88 10.59 16.16
CA SER A 21 6.19 10.02 16.39
C SER A 21 6.75 9.50 15.07
N GLU A 22 7.82 10.10 14.60
CA GLU A 22 8.49 9.76 13.34
C GLU A 22 9.94 10.24 13.41
N ILE A 23 10.87 9.42 12.91
CA ILE A 23 12.30 9.75 12.85
C ILE A 23 12.81 9.96 11.43
N ASP A 24 12.06 9.50 10.42
CA ASP A 24 12.43 9.71 9.03
C ASP A 24 12.20 11.15 8.61
N LYS A 25 13.30 11.85 8.30
CA LYS A 25 13.28 13.27 7.94
C LYS A 25 12.43 13.58 6.70
N TYR A 26 12.39 12.68 5.74
CA TYR A 26 11.61 12.90 4.51
C TYR A 26 10.11 12.70 4.76
N ALA A 27 9.75 11.69 5.55
CA ALA A 27 8.37 11.51 6.01
C ALA A 27 7.88 12.73 6.81
N MET A 28 8.73 13.28 7.70
CA MET A 28 8.42 14.50 8.46
C MET A 28 8.27 15.73 7.56
N GLN A 29 9.14 15.90 6.54
CA GLN A 29 9.02 16.99 5.57
C GLN A 29 7.70 16.97 4.81
N ILE A 30 7.32 15.80 4.29
CA ILE A 30 6.03 15.61 3.58
C ILE A 30 4.85 15.86 4.54
N THR A 31 4.94 15.39 5.77
CA THR A 31 3.90 15.68 6.78
C THR A 31 3.79 17.17 7.02
N LYS A 32 4.90 17.87 7.26
CA LYS A 32 4.91 19.31 7.51
C LYS A 32 4.36 20.13 6.34
N GLN A 33 4.62 19.67 5.11
CA GLN A 33 4.12 20.33 3.91
C GLN A 33 2.59 20.20 3.76
N ASN A 34 2.03 19.03 4.07
CA ASN A 34 0.61 18.76 3.90
C ASN A 34 -0.23 19.06 5.16
N TYR A 35 0.38 18.98 6.34
CA TYR A 35 -0.24 19.14 7.65
C TYR A 35 0.71 19.92 8.58
N PRO A 36 0.84 21.24 8.38
CA PRO A 36 1.82 22.06 9.11
C PRO A 36 1.60 22.09 10.64
N ASP A 37 0.35 21.87 11.07
CA ASP A 37 -0.04 21.87 12.49
C ASP A 37 0.26 20.54 13.20
N THR A 38 0.86 19.55 12.51
CA THR A 38 1.27 18.29 13.14
C THR A 38 2.40 18.53 14.15
N ILE A 39 2.20 18.09 15.37
CA ILE A 39 3.19 18.18 16.44
C ILE A 39 4.08 16.93 16.38
N HIS A 40 5.32 17.11 15.89
CA HIS A 40 6.31 16.04 15.86
C HIS A 40 6.95 15.85 17.23
N ILE A 41 6.89 14.62 17.75
CA ILE A 41 7.40 14.28 19.09
C ILE A 41 8.59 13.29 19.05
N GLY A 42 9.18 13.09 17.86
CA GLY A 42 10.45 12.37 17.71
C GLY A 42 10.32 10.85 17.79
N ASP A 43 11.31 10.23 18.42
CA ASP A 43 11.42 8.77 18.55
C ASP A 43 10.41 8.24 19.56
N VAL A 44 9.66 7.19 19.17
CA VAL A 44 8.66 6.54 20.02
C VAL A 44 9.24 6.00 21.34
N THR A 45 10.50 5.59 21.32
CA THR A 45 11.20 5.06 22.51
C THR A 45 11.49 6.11 23.57
N ALA A 46 11.55 7.39 23.15
CA ALA A 46 11.81 8.53 24.03
C ALA A 46 10.54 9.21 24.56
N ILE A 47 9.36 8.80 24.08
CA ILE A 47 8.09 9.43 24.48
C ILE A 47 7.75 9.04 25.91
N LYS A 48 7.51 10.07 26.74
CA LYS A 48 6.94 9.93 28.07
C LYS A 48 5.46 10.30 28.04
N ALA A 49 4.60 9.33 28.33
CA ALA A 49 3.16 9.54 28.26
C ALA A 49 2.67 10.66 29.18
N ALA A 50 3.33 10.85 30.34
CA ALA A 50 3.00 11.92 31.29
C ALA A 50 3.22 13.34 30.76
N GLU A 51 4.02 13.52 29.71
CA GLU A 51 4.27 14.81 29.05
C GLU A 51 3.25 15.10 27.93
N LEU A 52 2.41 14.13 27.59
CA LEU A 52 1.37 14.29 26.59
C LEU A 52 0.03 14.67 27.23
N PRO A 53 -0.81 15.45 26.55
CA PRO A 53 -2.18 15.66 26.99
C PRO A 53 -2.97 14.34 26.89
N LYS A 54 -4.22 14.38 27.35
CA LYS A 54 -5.13 13.25 27.13
C LYS A 54 -5.22 12.92 25.62
N ILE A 55 -4.96 11.67 25.29
CA ILE A 55 -5.04 11.15 23.92
C ILE A 55 -6.33 10.35 23.81
N ASP A 56 -7.19 10.70 22.85
CA ASP A 56 -8.45 9.99 22.61
C ASP A 56 -8.29 8.83 21.62
N LEU A 57 -7.37 8.94 20.67
CA LEU A 57 -7.08 7.90 19.69
C LEU A 57 -5.57 7.71 19.53
N LEU A 58 -5.09 6.49 19.76
CA LEU A 58 -3.72 6.07 19.48
C LEU A 58 -3.71 5.22 18.21
N MET A 59 -2.96 5.68 17.19
CA MET A 59 -2.76 4.92 15.94
C MET A 59 -1.30 4.54 15.79
N GLY A 60 -1.02 3.33 15.31
CA GLY A 60 0.34 2.87 15.07
C GLY A 60 0.44 1.86 13.95
N GLY A 61 1.67 1.74 13.42
CA GLY A 61 2.07 0.70 12.49
C GLY A 61 3.54 0.40 12.75
N SER A 62 3.82 -0.58 13.62
CA SER A 62 5.19 -0.96 13.94
C SER A 62 5.89 -1.56 12.71
N PRO A 63 7.24 -1.39 12.59
CA PRO A 63 7.99 -2.00 11.51
C PRO A 63 7.74 -3.51 11.43
N CYS A 64 7.45 -3.98 10.21
CA CYS A 64 7.06 -5.36 9.94
C CYS A 64 8.22 -6.28 9.54
N GLN A 65 9.46 -5.77 9.51
CA GLN A 65 10.58 -6.48 8.88
C GLN A 65 10.93 -7.79 9.58
N GLY A 66 10.66 -7.92 10.87
CA GLY A 66 10.80 -9.18 11.61
C GLY A 66 9.61 -10.15 11.45
N PHE A 67 8.41 -9.64 11.14
CA PHE A 67 7.17 -10.43 11.09
C PHE A 67 6.74 -10.82 9.67
N SER A 68 7.23 -10.11 8.65
CA SER A 68 6.79 -10.26 7.26
C SER A 68 7.27 -11.60 6.67
N PHE A 69 6.42 -12.27 5.88
CA PHE A 69 6.82 -13.42 5.05
C PHE A 69 7.97 -13.11 4.08
N ALA A 70 8.18 -11.84 3.72
CA ALA A 70 9.25 -11.40 2.84
C ALA A 70 10.50 -10.93 3.60
N GLY A 71 10.46 -10.87 4.93
CA GLY A 71 11.57 -10.49 5.80
C GLY A 71 12.38 -11.66 6.31
N SER A 72 13.34 -11.37 7.19
CA SER A 72 14.22 -12.36 7.81
C SER A 72 13.53 -13.27 8.85
N GLN A 73 12.28 -12.99 9.18
CA GLN A 73 11.45 -13.72 10.14
C GLN A 73 12.10 -13.89 11.53
N LEU A 74 12.92 -12.91 11.95
CA LEU A 74 13.57 -12.89 13.27
C LEU A 74 12.57 -12.56 14.39
N ALA A 75 11.31 -12.33 14.05
CA ALA A 75 10.22 -12.08 15.00
C ALA A 75 10.56 -10.95 16.00
N PHE A 76 10.36 -11.23 17.30
CA PHE A 76 10.60 -10.29 18.39
C PHE A 76 12.08 -10.12 18.75
N ASP A 77 12.99 -10.94 18.22
CA ASP A 77 14.44 -10.77 18.38
C ASP A 77 15.01 -9.66 17.46
N ASP A 78 14.27 -9.27 16.42
CA ASP A 78 14.65 -8.10 15.60
C ASP A 78 14.40 -6.81 16.41
N PRO A 79 15.41 -5.95 16.59
CA PRO A 79 15.27 -4.69 17.31
C PRO A 79 14.11 -3.81 16.81
N ARG A 80 13.78 -3.91 15.53
CA ARG A 80 12.67 -3.14 14.91
C ARG A 80 11.30 -3.70 15.30
N SER A 81 11.20 -4.99 15.54
CA SER A 81 9.98 -5.62 16.05
C SER A 81 9.69 -5.24 17.50
N LYS A 82 10.74 -4.91 18.28
CA LYS A 82 10.60 -4.41 19.64
C LYS A 82 9.81 -3.11 19.71
N LEU A 83 9.76 -2.33 18.64
CA LEU A 83 8.94 -1.11 18.55
C LEU A 83 7.43 -1.38 18.65
N PHE A 84 6.97 -2.61 18.42
CA PHE A 84 5.61 -3.02 18.76
C PHE A 84 5.34 -2.86 20.27
N PHE A 85 6.28 -3.22 21.12
CA PHE A 85 6.11 -3.08 22.56
C PHE A 85 6.09 -1.62 23.04
N GLU A 86 6.69 -0.70 22.28
CA GLU A 86 6.54 0.72 22.54
C GLU A 86 5.09 1.19 22.30
N PHE A 87 4.43 0.67 21.27
CA PHE A 87 3.01 0.91 21.07
C PHE A 87 2.18 0.35 22.24
N VAL A 88 2.47 -0.88 22.69
CA VAL A 88 1.80 -1.49 23.85
C VAL A 88 2.04 -0.69 25.12
N ARG A 89 3.28 -0.22 25.35
CA ARG A 89 3.61 0.66 26.49
C ARG A 89 2.78 1.92 26.48
N LEU A 90 2.76 2.64 25.34
CA LEU A 90 1.98 3.88 25.22
C LEU A 90 0.47 3.62 25.33
N LEU A 91 -0.03 2.50 24.82
CA LEU A 91 -1.43 2.11 24.97
C LEU A 91 -1.82 1.95 26.44
N LYS A 92 -0.94 1.31 27.25
CA LYS A 92 -1.16 1.11 28.69
C LYS A 92 -1.02 2.37 29.51
N GLU A 93 -0.07 3.23 29.16
CA GLU A 93 0.21 4.49 29.88
C GLU A 93 -0.82 5.57 29.56
N LEU A 94 -1.13 5.79 28.26
CA LEU A 94 -2.03 6.84 27.82
C LEU A 94 -3.51 6.49 28.01
N LYS A 95 -3.87 5.22 27.99
CA LYS A 95 -5.24 4.71 28.11
C LYS A 95 -6.22 5.44 27.20
N PRO A 96 -5.94 5.53 25.88
CA PRO A 96 -6.80 6.25 24.97
C PRO A 96 -8.17 5.58 24.89
N LYS A 97 -9.22 6.35 24.55
CA LYS A 97 -10.55 5.79 24.34
C LYS A 97 -10.56 4.77 23.19
N TYR A 98 -9.82 5.07 22.13
CA TYR A 98 -9.71 4.19 20.96
C TYR A 98 -8.24 3.98 20.59
N PHE A 99 -7.98 2.81 20.02
CA PHE A 99 -6.69 2.56 19.38
C PHE A 99 -6.86 1.84 18.04
N LEU A 100 -5.86 1.94 17.18
CA LEU A 100 -5.75 1.23 15.93
C LEU A 100 -4.28 0.88 15.70
N LEU A 101 -3.97 -0.41 15.61
CA LEU A 101 -2.68 -0.90 15.14
C LEU A 101 -2.84 -1.53 13.76
N GLU A 102 -2.00 -1.13 12.80
CA GLU A 102 -1.90 -1.78 11.48
C GLU A 102 -0.62 -2.59 11.39
N ASN A 103 -0.68 -3.77 10.76
CA ASN A 103 0.51 -4.49 10.39
C ASN A 103 0.29 -5.37 9.15
N VAL A 104 1.39 -5.89 8.60
CA VAL A 104 1.38 -6.78 7.44
C VAL A 104 0.78 -8.14 7.78
N ARG A 105 0.45 -8.90 6.73
CA ARG A 105 0.15 -10.31 6.89
C ARG A 105 1.40 -11.05 7.38
N MET A 106 1.24 -11.85 8.44
CA MET A 106 2.30 -12.56 9.16
C MET A 106 1.90 -13.98 9.49
N LYS A 107 2.83 -14.77 10.05
CA LYS A 107 2.56 -16.10 10.56
C LYS A 107 1.62 -16.03 11.77
N LYS A 108 0.86 -17.12 11.97
CA LYS A 108 -0.13 -17.20 13.05
C LYS A 108 0.51 -16.99 14.44
N GLU A 109 1.66 -17.55 14.70
CA GLU A 109 2.38 -17.41 15.98
C GLU A 109 2.61 -15.94 16.37
N TYR A 110 2.97 -15.07 15.42
CA TYR A 110 3.17 -13.64 15.68
C TYR A 110 1.85 -12.87 15.79
N LEU A 111 0.87 -13.30 15.01
CA LEU A 111 -0.48 -12.75 15.08
C LEU A 111 -1.07 -12.98 16.49
N ASP A 112 -0.95 -14.19 17.02
CA ASP A 112 -1.47 -14.59 18.32
C ASP A 112 -0.80 -13.77 19.44
N ILE A 113 0.53 -13.55 19.39
CA ILE A 113 1.25 -12.72 20.37
C ILE A 113 0.76 -11.27 20.35
N ILE A 114 0.60 -10.65 19.16
CA ILE A 114 0.09 -9.29 19.06
C ILE A 114 -1.33 -9.22 19.62
N THR A 115 -2.18 -10.19 19.26
CA THR A 115 -3.57 -10.30 19.72
C THR A 115 -3.65 -10.43 21.25
N GLU A 116 -2.80 -11.26 21.86
CA GLU A 116 -2.72 -11.41 23.32
C GLU A 116 -2.39 -10.08 24.01
N HIS A 117 -1.39 -9.36 23.51
CA HIS A 117 -0.99 -8.07 24.10
C HIS A 117 -2.02 -6.96 23.95
N LEU A 118 -2.80 -6.97 22.87
CA LEU A 118 -3.81 -5.94 22.57
C LEU A 118 -5.21 -6.30 23.08
N GLY A 119 -5.47 -7.59 23.37
CA GLY A 119 -6.74 -8.07 23.91
C GLY A 119 -7.91 -8.00 22.91
N VAL A 120 -7.65 -7.87 21.61
CA VAL A 120 -8.67 -7.81 20.56
C VAL A 120 -8.23 -8.61 19.34
N GLU A 121 -9.17 -9.27 18.68
CA GLU A 121 -8.90 -10.01 17.46
C GLU A 121 -8.62 -9.09 16.27
N PRO A 122 -7.69 -9.44 15.37
CA PRO A 122 -7.39 -8.65 14.20
C PRO A 122 -8.42 -8.83 13.09
N ILE A 123 -8.65 -7.78 12.34
CA ILE A 123 -9.46 -7.79 11.12
C ILE A 123 -8.50 -7.73 9.93
N LEU A 124 -8.56 -8.73 9.06
CA LEU A 124 -7.80 -8.72 7.80
C LEU A 124 -8.59 -7.96 6.73
N ILE A 125 -8.03 -6.86 6.26
CA ILE A 125 -8.62 -6.06 5.17
C ILE A 125 -7.66 -6.02 3.99
N ASN A 126 -8.21 -6.26 2.78
CA ASN A 126 -7.49 -6.02 1.54
C ASN A 126 -7.92 -4.69 0.93
N SER A 127 -6.98 -3.77 0.71
CA SER A 127 -7.27 -2.50 0.05
C SER A 127 -7.80 -2.65 -1.39
N ALA A 128 -7.69 -3.83 -2.00
CA ALA A 128 -8.30 -4.14 -3.29
C ALA A 128 -9.82 -3.92 -3.32
N LEU A 129 -10.49 -3.99 -2.18
CA LEU A 129 -11.92 -3.69 -2.06
C LEU A 129 -12.23 -2.20 -2.32
N VAL A 130 -11.30 -1.30 -2.07
CA VAL A 130 -11.53 0.15 -2.13
C VAL A 130 -10.51 0.90 -3.01
N SER A 131 -9.61 0.17 -3.66
CA SER A 131 -8.57 0.73 -4.54
C SER A 131 -8.14 -0.27 -5.60
N ALA A 132 -7.32 0.20 -6.54
CA ALA A 132 -6.73 -0.65 -7.58
C ALA A 132 -5.51 -1.45 -7.11
N GLN A 133 -5.26 -1.60 -5.80
CA GLN A 133 -4.07 -2.24 -5.26
C GLN A 133 -4.40 -3.41 -4.34
N ASN A 134 -3.74 -4.55 -4.55
CA ASN A 134 -3.73 -5.65 -3.58
C ASN A 134 -2.78 -5.31 -2.43
N ARG A 135 -3.33 -5.02 -1.25
CA ARG A 135 -2.59 -4.76 -0.03
C ARG A 135 -3.34 -5.31 1.17
N GLN A 136 -3.00 -6.52 1.58
CA GLN A 136 -3.60 -7.17 2.74
C GLN A 136 -2.91 -6.70 4.02
N ARG A 137 -3.71 -6.24 5.00
CA ARG A 137 -3.23 -5.78 6.30
C ARG A 137 -4.13 -6.26 7.41
N TYR A 138 -3.53 -6.56 8.55
CA TYR A 138 -4.23 -6.79 9.80
C TYR A 138 -4.41 -5.47 10.54
N TYR A 139 -5.57 -5.31 11.13
CA TYR A 139 -5.93 -4.17 11.96
C TYR A 139 -6.44 -4.67 13.30
N TRP A 140 -5.81 -4.27 14.39
CA TRP A 140 -6.28 -4.49 15.77
C TRP A 140 -6.84 -3.17 16.28
N THR A 141 -8.06 -3.19 16.77
CA THR A 141 -8.72 -1.97 17.25
C THR A 141 -9.86 -2.30 18.19
N ASN A 142 -10.13 -1.41 19.14
CA ASN A 142 -11.31 -1.43 19.99
C ASN A 142 -12.40 -0.48 19.47
N ILE A 143 -12.27 0.10 18.29
CA ILE A 143 -13.34 0.86 17.64
C ILE A 143 -14.46 -0.14 17.31
N PRO A 144 -15.71 0.13 17.75
CA PRO A 144 -16.82 -0.81 17.55
C PRO A 144 -17.26 -0.87 16.08
N GLU A 145 -17.99 -1.93 15.74
CA GLU A 145 -18.74 -2.09 14.48
C GLU A 145 -17.88 -2.00 13.21
N ILE A 146 -16.61 -2.43 13.29
CA ILE A 146 -15.76 -2.49 12.11
C ILE A 146 -16.19 -3.64 11.20
N ALA A 147 -16.62 -3.30 10.00
CA ALA A 147 -16.97 -4.27 8.95
C ALA A 147 -15.97 -4.25 7.79
N GLN A 148 -15.96 -5.32 7.02
CA GLN A 148 -15.23 -5.33 5.74
C GLN A 148 -15.80 -4.26 4.80
N PRO A 149 -14.94 -3.46 4.14
CA PRO A 149 -15.40 -2.51 3.15
C PRO A 149 -16.14 -3.22 2.01
N LYS A 150 -17.20 -2.60 1.50
CA LYS A 150 -17.83 -3.07 0.25
C LYS A 150 -16.84 -2.91 -0.91
N ASP A 151 -16.82 -3.89 -1.80
CA ASP A 151 -16.02 -3.78 -3.02
C ASP A 151 -16.54 -2.64 -3.90
N LYS A 152 -15.68 -1.68 -4.21
CA LYS A 152 -15.96 -0.55 -5.08
C LYS A 152 -15.73 -0.87 -6.56
N GLY A 153 -15.26 -2.06 -6.90
CA GLY A 153 -14.98 -2.48 -8.27
C GLY A 153 -13.85 -1.70 -8.97
N ILE A 154 -13.07 -0.88 -8.25
CA ILE A 154 -12.01 -0.05 -8.84
C ILE A 154 -10.89 -0.95 -9.38
N VAL A 155 -10.65 -0.93 -10.67
CA VAL A 155 -9.58 -1.69 -11.32
C VAL A 155 -8.42 -0.79 -11.73
N LEU A 156 -7.27 -1.38 -12.02
CA LEU A 156 -6.04 -0.63 -12.30
C LEU A 156 -6.21 0.29 -13.53
N LYS A 157 -6.90 -0.17 -14.57
CA LYS A 157 -7.16 0.64 -15.77
C LYS A 157 -7.94 1.93 -15.49
N ASP A 158 -8.74 1.96 -14.40
CA ASP A 158 -9.55 3.14 -14.07
C ASP A 158 -8.72 4.31 -13.53
N ILE A 159 -7.50 4.03 -13.09
CA ILE A 159 -6.59 5.02 -12.48
C ILE A 159 -5.33 5.28 -13.32
N LEU A 160 -5.18 4.60 -14.45
CA LEU A 160 -4.06 4.82 -15.36
C LEU A 160 -4.29 6.08 -16.19
N GLU A 161 -3.19 6.75 -16.53
CA GLU A 161 -3.22 7.85 -17.49
C GLU A 161 -3.62 7.35 -18.87
N LYS A 162 -4.20 8.26 -19.67
CA LYS A 162 -4.63 7.93 -21.03
C LYS A 162 -3.45 7.47 -21.87
N GLY A 163 -3.62 6.35 -22.55
CA GLY A 163 -2.57 5.73 -23.37
C GLY A 163 -1.78 4.64 -22.65
N PHE A 164 -2.03 4.42 -21.37
CA PHE A 164 -1.41 3.32 -20.64
C PHE A 164 -2.40 2.18 -20.38
N ASN A 165 -1.87 0.98 -20.27
CA ASN A 165 -2.63 -0.24 -20.02
C ASN A 165 -1.89 -1.18 -19.06
N SER A 166 -2.62 -2.13 -18.49
CA SER A 166 -2.10 -3.20 -17.64
C SER A 166 -2.86 -4.49 -17.91
N GLU A 167 -2.16 -5.60 -17.82
CA GLU A 167 -2.76 -6.95 -17.93
C GLU A 167 -3.50 -7.35 -16.65
N LYS A 168 -3.36 -6.59 -15.58
CA LYS A 168 -3.92 -6.91 -14.27
C LYS A 168 -5.01 -5.93 -13.86
N ASP A 169 -6.08 -6.45 -13.30
CA ASP A 169 -7.16 -5.64 -12.74
C ASP A 169 -6.75 -4.93 -11.44
N LYS A 170 -5.87 -5.53 -10.67
CA LYS A 170 -5.33 -4.93 -9.43
C LYS A 170 -3.81 -4.95 -9.45
N SER A 171 -3.19 -3.85 -9.07
CA SER A 171 -1.74 -3.76 -8.95
C SER A 171 -1.21 -4.64 -7.83
N TYR A 172 0.04 -5.04 -7.95
CA TYR A 172 0.79 -5.56 -6.82
C TYR A 172 0.96 -4.49 -5.74
N CYS A 173 1.19 -4.93 -4.49
CA CYS A 173 1.49 -4.01 -3.40
C CYS A 173 2.73 -3.18 -3.71
N LEU A 174 2.60 -1.85 -3.60
CA LEU A 174 3.74 -0.95 -3.70
C LEU A 174 4.71 -1.20 -2.55
N ASP A 175 5.96 -1.41 -2.87
CA ASP A 175 7.06 -1.59 -1.91
C ASP A 175 8.11 -0.47 -2.03
N ALA A 176 8.98 -0.35 -1.04
CA ALA A 176 10.03 0.67 -1.00
C ALA A 176 11.13 0.49 -2.07
N ASN A 177 11.07 -0.60 -2.86
CA ASN A 177 12.10 -0.92 -3.84
C ASN A 177 11.74 -0.53 -5.28
N TYR A 178 10.66 0.24 -5.50
CA TYR A 178 10.27 0.67 -6.84
C TYR A 178 11.37 1.44 -7.58
N TYR A 179 12.21 2.19 -6.85
CA TYR A 179 13.36 2.91 -7.41
C TYR A 179 14.38 2.00 -8.12
N LYS A 180 14.40 0.70 -7.80
CA LYS A 180 15.27 -0.29 -8.46
C LYS A 180 14.78 -0.73 -9.84
N GLY A 181 13.69 -0.15 -10.31
CA GLY A 181 13.03 -0.57 -11.55
C GLY A 181 12.39 -1.95 -11.45
N SER A 182 11.81 -2.42 -12.53
CA SER A 182 11.24 -3.77 -12.63
C SER A 182 11.84 -4.50 -13.81
N SER A 183 12.03 -5.81 -13.66
CA SER A 183 12.32 -6.73 -14.74
C SER A 183 11.08 -7.57 -15.03
N VAL A 184 11.01 -8.13 -16.24
CA VAL A 184 9.95 -9.07 -16.62
C VAL A 184 9.86 -10.24 -15.62
N GLU A 185 11.00 -10.72 -15.12
CA GLU A 185 11.05 -11.77 -14.12
C GLU A 185 10.41 -11.34 -12.79
N ASN A 186 10.69 -10.14 -12.30
CA ASN A 186 10.09 -9.63 -11.08
C ASN A 186 8.58 -9.42 -11.24
N TYR A 187 8.16 -8.96 -12.40
CA TYR A 187 6.75 -8.73 -12.69
C TYR A 187 5.95 -10.03 -12.82
N ILE A 188 6.42 -10.96 -13.66
CA ILE A 188 5.68 -12.20 -13.96
C ILE A 188 5.87 -13.25 -12.87
N LYS A 189 7.13 -13.58 -12.52
CA LYS A 189 7.41 -14.71 -11.62
C LYS A 189 7.30 -14.36 -10.15
N LYS A 190 7.68 -13.14 -9.74
CA LYS A 190 7.71 -12.75 -8.32
C LYS A 190 6.52 -11.90 -7.89
N SER A 191 5.60 -11.58 -8.78
CA SER A 191 4.42 -10.76 -8.51
C SER A 191 4.77 -9.44 -7.80
N ARG A 192 5.85 -8.80 -8.25
CA ARG A 192 6.39 -7.57 -7.66
C ARG A 192 6.50 -6.46 -8.69
N ARG A 193 6.34 -5.21 -8.23
CA ARG A 193 6.57 -3.99 -9.01
C ARG A 193 5.70 -3.95 -10.25
N GLN A 194 4.44 -3.62 -10.04
CA GLN A 194 3.47 -3.45 -11.11
C GLN A 194 4.06 -2.64 -12.26
N MET A 195 3.96 -3.19 -13.46
CA MET A 195 4.31 -2.52 -14.71
C MET A 195 3.03 -2.08 -15.42
N VAL A 196 3.11 -0.94 -16.07
CA VAL A 196 2.12 -0.46 -17.01
C VAL A 196 2.77 -0.28 -18.36
N PHE A 197 2.01 -0.50 -19.41
CA PHE A 197 2.52 -0.51 -20.77
C PHE A 197 1.81 0.60 -21.55
N GLU A 198 2.58 1.33 -22.31
CA GLU A 198 2.03 2.28 -23.26
C GLU A 198 1.32 1.51 -24.37
N SER A 199 0.07 1.84 -24.65
CA SER A 199 -0.70 1.21 -25.72
C SER A 199 -0.16 1.68 -27.07
N PRO A 200 -0.01 0.79 -28.06
CA PRO A 200 0.32 1.19 -29.42
C PRO A 200 -0.69 2.19 -29.94
N LYS A 201 -0.23 3.34 -30.43
CA LYS A 201 -1.10 4.39 -30.96
C LYS A 201 -1.39 4.13 -32.43
N GLN A 202 -2.55 3.56 -32.74
CA GLN A 202 -3.00 3.45 -34.11
C GLN A 202 -3.36 4.85 -34.65
N VAL A 203 -2.78 5.18 -35.79
CA VAL A 203 -2.97 6.49 -36.46
C VAL A 203 -3.72 6.38 -37.78
N GLY A 204 -3.91 5.16 -38.28
CA GLY A 204 -4.64 4.94 -39.53
C GLY A 204 -4.89 3.47 -39.86
N ILE A 205 -5.50 3.25 -41.00
CA ILE A 205 -5.70 1.94 -41.63
C ILE A 205 -5.25 2.06 -43.10
N ALA A 206 -4.36 1.20 -43.51
CA ALA A 206 -3.95 1.10 -44.91
C ALA A 206 -5.07 0.43 -45.72
N THR A 207 -5.72 1.17 -46.59
CA THR A 207 -6.88 0.71 -47.38
C THR A 207 -6.48 0.00 -48.66
N ASP A 208 -5.24 0.15 -49.06
CA ASP A 208 -4.61 -0.40 -50.27
C ASP A 208 -4.00 -1.80 -50.07
N ILE A 209 -4.01 -2.29 -48.87
CA ILE A 209 -3.51 -3.64 -48.50
C ILE A 209 -4.69 -4.61 -48.41
N ASN A 210 -4.58 -5.72 -49.11
CA ASN A 210 -5.53 -6.84 -48.97
C ASN A 210 -5.21 -7.65 -47.70
N GLY A 211 -6.24 -8.12 -47.03
CA GLY A 211 -6.10 -8.97 -45.85
C GLY A 211 -6.96 -8.54 -44.66
N TYR A 212 -6.71 -9.14 -43.51
CA TYR A 212 -7.46 -8.86 -42.28
C TYR A 212 -7.14 -7.48 -41.68
N ASP A 213 -8.08 -6.88 -40.99
CA ASP A 213 -7.94 -5.55 -40.39
C ASP A 213 -6.71 -5.38 -39.50
N ILE A 214 -6.28 -6.46 -38.85
CA ILE A 214 -5.10 -6.45 -37.96
C ILE A 214 -3.80 -6.09 -38.69
N ILE A 215 -3.66 -6.52 -39.97
CA ILE A 215 -2.46 -6.24 -40.78
C ILE A 215 -2.51 -4.87 -41.46
N LYS A 216 -3.67 -4.25 -41.50
CA LYS A 216 -3.88 -2.95 -42.09
C LYS A 216 -3.65 -1.78 -41.12
N ARG A 217 -3.49 -2.07 -39.84
CA ARG A 217 -3.34 -1.02 -38.81
C ARG A 217 -2.01 -0.30 -38.96
N VAL A 218 -2.06 1.02 -39.08
CA VAL A 218 -0.88 1.88 -39.11
C VAL A 218 -0.68 2.47 -37.73
N TYR A 219 0.50 2.32 -37.16
CA TYR A 219 0.83 2.80 -35.84
C TYR A 219 1.80 3.98 -35.91
N SER A 220 1.73 4.87 -34.94
CA SER A 220 2.61 6.03 -34.84
C SER A 220 4.04 5.61 -34.61
N GLU A 221 4.99 6.25 -35.31
CA GLU A 221 6.43 6.11 -35.07
C GLU A 221 6.86 6.63 -33.68
N ASN A 222 6.05 7.57 -33.11
CA ASN A 222 6.29 8.15 -31.79
C ASN A 222 5.65 7.32 -30.64
N GLY A 223 5.30 6.07 -30.88
CA GLY A 223 4.73 5.16 -29.89
C GLY A 223 5.43 3.80 -29.90
N LYS A 224 5.11 2.95 -28.93
CA LYS A 224 5.55 1.56 -28.95
C LYS A 224 4.85 0.81 -30.08
N SER A 225 5.61 0.00 -30.82
CA SER A 225 5.01 -0.89 -31.81
C SER A 225 4.22 -2.01 -31.10
N PRO A 226 3.13 -2.50 -31.70
CA PRO A 226 2.53 -3.74 -31.25
C PRO A 226 3.55 -4.88 -31.37
N THR A 227 3.36 -5.91 -30.55
CA THR A 227 4.17 -7.13 -30.65
C THR A 227 4.08 -7.67 -32.08
N LEU A 228 5.20 -7.75 -32.76
CA LEU A 228 5.27 -8.48 -34.01
C LEU A 228 5.01 -9.95 -33.66
N THR A 229 3.83 -10.42 -33.95
CA THR A 229 3.59 -11.87 -33.96
C THR A 229 4.46 -12.43 -35.07
N THR A 230 5.44 -13.26 -34.74
CA THR A 230 6.05 -14.13 -35.72
C THR A 230 4.87 -14.86 -36.39
N MET A 231 4.72 -14.65 -37.67
CA MET A 231 3.87 -15.52 -38.47
C MET A 231 4.43 -16.92 -38.26
N GLY A 232 3.91 -17.64 -37.31
CA GLY A 232 4.17 -19.08 -37.16
C GLY A 232 3.87 -19.67 -38.50
N GLY A 233 4.89 -20.28 -39.12
CA GLY A 233 4.80 -20.85 -40.45
C GLY A 233 3.66 -21.83 -40.53
N GLY A 234 2.50 -21.33 -40.77
CA GLY A 234 1.37 -22.06 -41.29
C GLY A 234 1.38 -21.79 -42.77
N HIS A 235 1.68 -22.81 -43.53
CA HIS A 235 1.33 -22.84 -44.93
C HIS A 235 -0.03 -22.21 -45.10
N ARG A 236 -0.06 -21.06 -45.71
CA ARG A 236 -1.27 -20.52 -46.32
C ARG A 236 -0.85 -20.05 -47.69
N GLU A 237 -1.01 -21.00 -48.62
CA GLU A 237 -1.21 -20.67 -50.00
C GLU A 237 -2.37 -19.70 -50.16
#